data_35865f028eec4a3e0b7fe0e512a30e22
#
_entry.id   35865f028eec4a3e0b7fe0e512a30e22
#
_cell.length_a   1.000
_cell.length_b   1.000
_cell.length_c   1.000
_cell.angle_alpha   90.00
_cell.angle_beta   90.00
_cell.angle_gamma   90.00
#
_symmetry.space_group_name_H-M   'P 1'
#
loop_
_entity.id
_entity.type
_entity.pdbx_description
1 polymer ?
#
loop_
_entity_poly.entity_id
_entity_poly.type
_entity_poly.pdbx_seq_one_letter_code
_entity_poly.pdbx_strand_id
1 'polypeptide(L)'
;MEKIKMTTPLVEMDGDEMTRILWKMIKDELILPFVDLKTEYYDLGLPNRDATADQVTMDAALANKKYGVSVKCATITPNAQRVEEYMLHEMWKSPNGTIRAVLDGTVFRAPIMIDSIQPVVKNWKKPITIARHAYGDVYKCTEFRIPGAGKAELVFTGADGSQQRATVFDFEGAGVLQGQYNKDDSIRSFARSCFNYALDVKQDLWFGAKDTISKKYDHTFKDIFQETYDAEYKEKFEAAGITYFYSLIDDIVARVIRSEGGFVWACKNYDGDVMSDMVSTAFGSLAMMTSVLVSPDGKYEYEAAHGTVTRHYYKYLKGEKTSTNPMATIFAWSGAFKKRGELDNLPELVHFGEALEAASLQTLNEGIMTKDLCGLAEGITPTAVDSEGFIKAIRERLEAKLA
;
A
#
# COMPACT_ATOMS: atom_id res chain seq x y z
N MET A 1 -19.12 -21.35 18.92
CA MET A 1 -19.72 -20.21 18.19
C MET A 1 -20.04 -20.66 16.76
N GLU A 2 -21.20 -20.29 16.21
CA GLU A 2 -21.48 -20.52 14.79
C GLU A 2 -20.60 -19.59 13.95
N LYS A 3 -20.06 -20.11 12.82
CA LYS A 3 -19.20 -19.30 11.96
C LYS A 3 -19.99 -18.23 11.22
N ILE A 4 -19.40 -17.05 11.07
CA ILE A 4 -19.96 -15.95 10.28
C ILE A 4 -19.98 -16.38 8.81
N LYS A 5 -21.15 -16.37 8.18
CA LYS A 5 -21.34 -16.78 6.78
C LYS A 5 -21.19 -15.61 5.85
N MET A 6 -20.20 -15.66 4.97
CA MET A 6 -20.01 -14.65 3.93
C MET A 6 -20.99 -14.88 2.76
N THR A 7 -21.56 -13.80 2.23
CA THR A 7 -22.46 -13.80 1.07
C THR A 7 -21.69 -13.64 -0.24
N THR A 8 -20.86 -12.63 -0.33
CA THR A 8 -20.02 -12.34 -1.50
C THR A 8 -18.57 -12.75 -1.22
N PRO A 9 -17.85 -13.37 -2.17
CA PRO A 9 -16.47 -13.75 -1.94
C PRO A 9 -15.54 -12.52 -1.84
N LEU A 10 -14.46 -12.65 -1.04
CA LEU A 10 -13.25 -11.85 -1.16
C LEU A 10 -12.41 -12.40 -2.29
N VAL A 11 -11.74 -11.52 -3.04
CA VAL A 11 -10.68 -11.96 -3.94
C VAL A 11 -9.40 -12.16 -3.11
N GLU A 12 -9.00 -13.41 -2.96
CA GLU A 12 -7.80 -13.77 -2.22
C GLU A 12 -6.62 -13.93 -3.17
N MET A 13 -5.60 -13.11 -3.02
CA MET A 13 -4.39 -13.13 -3.82
C MET A 13 -3.23 -13.61 -2.95
N ASP A 14 -2.88 -14.89 -3.03
CA ASP A 14 -1.75 -15.49 -2.31
C ASP A 14 -0.42 -15.03 -2.90
N GLY A 15 0.68 -15.22 -2.16
CA GLY A 15 1.98 -14.65 -2.54
C GLY A 15 3.15 -15.60 -2.38
N ASP A 16 4.29 -15.08 -1.93
CA ASP A 16 5.57 -15.76 -1.91
C ASP A 16 6.21 -15.86 -0.54
N GLU A 17 7.14 -16.77 -0.41
CA GLU A 17 8.14 -16.90 0.65
C GLU A 17 7.55 -16.89 2.08
N MET A 18 8.16 -16.18 3.03
CA MET A 18 7.74 -16.18 4.43
C MET A 18 6.34 -15.60 4.62
N THR A 19 5.95 -14.63 3.81
CA THR A 19 4.61 -14.04 3.89
C THR A 19 3.51 -15.02 3.49
N ARG A 20 3.74 -15.95 2.56
CA ARG A 20 2.83 -17.04 2.25
C ARG A 20 2.67 -18.02 3.42
N ILE A 21 3.75 -18.28 4.15
CA ILE A 21 3.69 -19.12 5.37
C ILE A 21 2.84 -18.44 6.45
N LEU A 22 3.07 -17.13 6.69
CA LEU A 22 2.26 -16.34 7.63
C LEU A 22 0.79 -16.26 7.19
N TRP A 23 0.54 -16.10 5.89
CA TRP A 23 -0.80 -16.07 5.32
C TRP A 23 -1.61 -17.29 5.69
N LYS A 24 -1.00 -18.47 5.51
CA LYS A 24 -1.62 -19.73 5.91
C LYS A 24 -1.87 -19.78 7.42
N MET A 25 -0.89 -19.43 8.26
CA MET A 25 -1.03 -19.44 9.72
C MET A 25 -2.17 -18.51 10.18
N ILE A 26 -2.26 -17.31 9.61
CA ILE A 26 -3.33 -16.35 9.91
C ILE A 26 -4.70 -16.92 9.53
N LYS A 27 -4.82 -17.51 8.36
CA LYS A 27 -6.08 -18.14 7.93
C LYS A 27 -6.49 -19.27 8.86
N ASP A 28 -5.56 -20.19 9.16
CA ASP A 28 -5.86 -21.39 9.96
C ASP A 28 -6.21 -21.03 11.42
N GLU A 29 -5.51 -20.08 12.02
CA GLU A 29 -5.63 -19.77 13.43
C GLU A 29 -6.60 -18.61 13.74
N LEU A 30 -6.65 -17.59 12.91
CA LEU A 30 -7.40 -16.36 13.21
C LEU A 30 -8.67 -16.17 12.38
N ILE A 31 -8.84 -16.87 11.26
CA ILE A 31 -9.96 -16.62 10.33
C ILE A 31 -10.91 -17.82 10.26
N LEU A 32 -10.41 -18.96 9.82
CA LEU A 32 -11.23 -20.15 9.55
C LEU A 32 -11.98 -20.72 10.77
N PRO A 33 -11.52 -20.55 12.01
CA PRO A 33 -12.31 -20.93 13.18
C PRO A 33 -13.58 -20.13 13.36
N PHE A 34 -13.62 -18.87 12.90
CA PHE A 34 -14.70 -17.90 13.18
C PHE A 34 -15.54 -17.55 11.97
N VAL A 35 -14.97 -17.60 10.78
CA VAL A 35 -15.60 -17.20 9.52
C VAL A 35 -15.71 -18.40 8.58
N ASP A 36 -16.90 -18.61 8.02
CA ASP A 36 -17.09 -19.48 6.86
C ASP A 36 -16.62 -18.71 5.62
N LEU A 37 -15.27 -18.74 5.44
CA LEU A 37 -14.54 -17.91 4.49
C LEU A 37 -14.88 -18.31 3.06
N LYS A 38 -15.42 -17.35 2.31
CA LYS A 38 -15.70 -17.50 0.89
C LYS A 38 -14.70 -16.64 0.09
N THR A 39 -13.88 -17.27 -0.72
CA THR A 39 -12.89 -16.56 -1.56
C THR A 39 -12.97 -16.97 -3.03
N GLU A 40 -12.61 -16.02 -3.88
CA GLU A 40 -12.15 -16.26 -5.24
C GLU A 40 -10.62 -16.24 -5.17
N TYR A 41 -9.99 -17.42 -5.22
CA TYR A 41 -8.57 -17.59 -4.92
C TYR A 41 -7.68 -17.50 -6.16
N TYR A 42 -6.62 -16.70 -6.08
CA TYR A 42 -5.58 -16.55 -7.08
C TYR A 42 -4.20 -16.74 -6.46
N ASP A 43 -3.43 -17.71 -6.94
CA ASP A 43 -2.04 -17.92 -6.54
C ASP A 43 -1.12 -16.98 -7.34
N LEU A 44 -0.72 -15.86 -6.72
CA LEU A 44 0.27 -14.93 -7.29
C LEU A 44 1.71 -15.27 -6.91
N GLY A 45 1.96 -16.48 -6.38
CA GLY A 45 3.31 -16.98 -6.17
C GLY A 45 4.08 -17.05 -7.48
N LEU A 46 5.36 -16.71 -7.43
CA LEU A 46 6.22 -16.56 -8.60
C LEU A 46 6.22 -17.79 -9.53
N PRO A 47 6.23 -19.04 -9.02
CA PRO A 47 6.14 -20.22 -9.90
C PRO A 47 4.84 -20.31 -10.70
N ASN A 48 3.70 -19.98 -10.09
CA ASN A 48 2.40 -20.00 -10.79
C ASN A 48 2.26 -18.85 -11.77
N ARG A 49 2.79 -17.68 -11.43
CA ARG A 49 2.85 -16.54 -12.35
C ARG A 49 3.67 -16.88 -13.59
N ASP A 50 4.81 -17.54 -13.42
CA ASP A 50 5.64 -18.01 -14.54
C ASP A 50 4.91 -19.04 -15.40
N ALA A 51 4.26 -20.03 -14.78
CA ALA A 51 3.49 -21.06 -15.47
C ALA A 51 2.29 -20.51 -16.26
N THR A 52 1.72 -19.38 -15.84
CA THR A 52 0.57 -18.74 -16.49
C THR A 52 0.96 -17.54 -17.37
N ALA A 53 2.25 -17.33 -17.62
CA ALA A 53 2.77 -16.13 -18.29
C ALA A 53 2.21 -14.83 -17.67
N ASP A 54 2.15 -14.79 -16.35
CA ASP A 54 1.60 -13.71 -15.51
C ASP A 54 0.12 -13.37 -15.75
N GLN A 55 -0.61 -14.20 -16.51
CA GLN A 55 -2.04 -13.99 -16.75
C GLN A 55 -2.86 -14.01 -15.46
N VAL A 56 -2.47 -14.83 -14.49
CA VAL A 56 -3.14 -14.92 -13.16
C VAL A 56 -3.19 -13.58 -12.45
N THR A 57 -2.19 -12.71 -12.60
CA THR A 57 -2.18 -11.35 -12.01
C THR A 57 -3.27 -10.47 -12.64
N MET A 58 -3.44 -10.55 -13.96
CA MET A 58 -4.49 -9.82 -14.67
C MET A 58 -5.88 -10.33 -14.27
N ASP A 59 -6.06 -11.65 -14.19
CA ASP A 59 -7.32 -12.29 -13.81
C ASP A 59 -7.72 -11.90 -12.38
N ALA A 60 -6.77 -11.86 -11.45
CA ALA A 60 -6.99 -11.42 -10.08
C ALA A 60 -7.41 -9.94 -10.00
N ALA A 61 -6.79 -9.07 -10.79
CA ALA A 61 -7.15 -7.65 -10.86
C ALA A 61 -8.57 -7.44 -11.43
N LEU A 62 -8.95 -8.21 -12.44
CA LEU A 62 -10.29 -8.17 -13.02
C LEU A 62 -11.33 -8.75 -12.05
N ALA A 63 -10.98 -9.78 -11.28
CA ALA A 63 -11.84 -10.31 -10.23
C ALA A 63 -12.08 -9.25 -9.13
N ASN A 64 -11.06 -8.46 -8.76
CA ASN A 64 -11.25 -7.35 -7.83
C ASN A 64 -12.28 -6.34 -8.36
N LYS A 65 -12.23 -5.97 -9.64
CA LYS A 65 -13.25 -5.11 -10.27
C LYS A 65 -14.65 -5.70 -10.15
N LYS A 66 -14.78 -7.02 -10.29
CA LYS A 66 -16.07 -7.72 -10.22
C LYS A 66 -16.62 -7.80 -8.80
N TYR A 67 -15.81 -8.21 -7.84
CA TYR A 67 -16.25 -8.49 -6.48
C TYR A 67 -16.09 -7.32 -5.50
N GLY A 68 -15.27 -6.34 -5.85
CA GLY A 68 -15.15 -5.06 -5.16
C GLY A 68 -14.16 -5.02 -4.00
N VAL A 69 -13.77 -6.15 -3.42
CA VAL A 69 -12.81 -6.21 -2.31
C VAL A 69 -11.86 -7.38 -2.50
N SER A 70 -10.58 -7.12 -2.40
CA SER A 70 -9.52 -8.14 -2.38
C SER A 70 -8.59 -7.98 -1.18
N VAL A 71 -7.93 -9.07 -0.85
CA VAL A 71 -6.82 -9.11 0.10
C VAL A 71 -5.64 -9.80 -0.56
N LYS A 72 -4.46 -9.20 -0.46
CA LYS A 72 -3.27 -9.61 -1.20
C LYS A 72 -2.07 -9.85 -0.29
N CYS A 73 -1.46 -11.01 -0.45
CA CYS A 73 -0.17 -11.35 0.14
C CYS A 73 0.98 -10.67 -0.60
N ALA A 74 2.13 -10.52 0.03
CA ALA A 74 3.33 -10.01 -0.62
C ALA A 74 3.86 -10.96 -1.69
N THR A 75 4.30 -10.40 -2.82
CA THR A 75 4.76 -11.13 -4.00
C THR A 75 6.17 -10.72 -4.41
N ILE A 76 6.93 -11.63 -5.00
CA ILE A 76 8.25 -11.35 -5.55
C ILE A 76 8.11 -10.57 -6.86
N THR A 77 8.86 -9.47 -7.00
CA THR A 77 9.19 -8.90 -8.30
C THR A 77 10.59 -9.39 -8.66
N PRO A 78 10.72 -10.30 -9.66
CA PRO A 78 11.99 -10.94 -9.93
C PRO A 78 13.02 -10.00 -10.53
N ASN A 79 14.26 -10.14 -10.09
CA ASN A 79 15.47 -9.61 -10.73
C ASN A 79 16.22 -10.77 -11.42
N ALA A 80 17.36 -10.49 -12.03
CA ALA A 80 18.14 -11.50 -12.75
C ALA A 80 18.51 -12.72 -11.87
N GLN A 81 18.86 -12.51 -10.60
CA GLN A 81 19.15 -13.56 -9.64
C GLN A 81 17.92 -14.45 -9.38
N ARG A 82 16.74 -13.86 -9.25
CA ARG A 82 15.48 -14.59 -9.05
C ARG A 82 15.07 -15.38 -10.29
N VAL A 83 15.35 -14.86 -11.47
CA VAL A 83 15.12 -15.59 -12.74
C VAL A 83 15.92 -16.89 -12.75
N GLU A 84 17.19 -16.84 -12.36
CA GLU A 84 18.05 -18.03 -12.26
C GLU A 84 17.59 -18.98 -11.13
N GLU A 85 17.35 -18.45 -9.92
CA GLU A 85 16.96 -19.23 -8.73
C GLU A 85 15.66 -20.01 -8.94
N TYR A 86 14.66 -19.39 -9.56
CA TYR A 86 13.34 -20.00 -9.80
C TYR A 86 13.21 -20.62 -11.20
N MET A 87 14.26 -20.56 -12.03
CA MET A 87 14.27 -21.05 -13.42
C MET A 87 13.12 -20.46 -14.25
N LEU A 88 12.91 -19.16 -14.15
CA LEU A 88 11.80 -18.47 -14.80
C LEU A 88 12.04 -18.33 -16.31
N HIS A 89 10.94 -18.36 -17.06
CA HIS A 89 10.95 -18.10 -18.51
C HIS A 89 11.23 -16.65 -18.84
N GLU A 90 10.82 -15.72 -17.94
CA GLU A 90 10.96 -14.28 -18.14
C GLU A 90 11.16 -13.56 -16.80
N MET A 91 11.75 -12.36 -16.84
CA MET A 91 11.80 -11.44 -15.70
C MET A 91 10.47 -10.68 -15.62
N TRP A 92 9.47 -11.31 -15.00
CA TRP A 92 8.11 -10.78 -14.89
C TRP A 92 8.04 -9.42 -14.22
N LYS A 93 7.10 -8.58 -14.67
CA LYS A 93 6.83 -7.28 -14.07
C LYS A 93 6.28 -7.43 -12.65
N SER A 94 6.27 -6.32 -11.90
CA SER A 94 5.67 -6.27 -10.57
C SER A 94 4.16 -6.54 -10.64
N PRO A 95 3.62 -7.54 -9.92
CA PRO A 95 2.17 -7.77 -9.84
C PRO A 95 1.44 -6.55 -9.28
N ASN A 96 2.02 -5.88 -8.28
CA ASN A 96 1.48 -4.65 -7.72
C ASN A 96 1.32 -3.57 -8.80
N GLY A 97 2.32 -3.41 -9.67
CA GLY A 97 2.27 -2.47 -10.79
C GLY A 97 1.13 -2.77 -11.77
N THR A 98 0.91 -4.06 -12.09
CA THR A 98 -0.18 -4.51 -12.97
C THR A 98 -1.56 -4.26 -12.33
N ILE A 99 -1.76 -4.67 -11.07
CA ILE A 99 -3.03 -4.50 -10.36
C ILE A 99 -3.36 -3.01 -10.22
N ARG A 100 -2.39 -2.19 -9.78
CA ARG A 100 -2.56 -0.73 -9.65
C ARG A 100 -2.91 -0.06 -10.96
N ALA A 101 -2.32 -0.49 -12.06
CA ALA A 101 -2.63 0.04 -13.39
C ALA A 101 -4.03 -0.35 -13.88
N VAL A 102 -4.47 -1.57 -13.59
CA VAL A 102 -5.82 -2.06 -13.93
C VAL A 102 -6.89 -1.34 -13.11
N LEU A 103 -6.64 -1.09 -11.82
CA LEU A 103 -7.59 -0.44 -10.92
C LEU A 103 -7.55 1.09 -11.02
N ASP A 104 -6.49 1.69 -11.58
CA ASP A 104 -6.22 3.14 -11.59
C ASP A 104 -6.40 3.75 -10.18
N GLY A 105 -5.84 3.07 -9.18
CA GLY A 105 -6.14 3.35 -7.78
C GLY A 105 -5.13 4.27 -7.10
N THR A 106 -5.55 4.79 -5.95
CA THR A 106 -4.71 5.49 -4.98
C THR A 106 -4.33 4.54 -3.85
N VAL A 107 -3.06 4.46 -3.50
CA VAL A 107 -2.59 3.68 -2.36
C VAL A 107 -2.57 4.57 -1.11
N PHE A 108 -3.31 4.16 -0.09
CA PHE A 108 -3.28 4.78 1.24
C PHE A 108 -2.48 3.89 2.19
N ARG A 109 -1.46 4.46 2.82
CA ARG A 109 -0.61 3.78 3.80
C ARG A 109 -0.65 4.53 5.13
N ALA A 110 -1.09 3.84 6.18
CA ALA A 110 -1.25 4.40 7.51
C ALA A 110 -0.53 3.54 8.56
N PRO A 111 0.19 4.15 9.53
CA PRO A 111 0.85 3.40 10.58
C PRO A 111 -0.18 2.77 11.53
N ILE A 112 0.12 1.56 11.98
CA ILE A 112 -0.58 0.91 13.09
C ILE A 112 0.00 1.49 14.37
N MET A 113 -0.78 2.30 15.10
CA MET A 113 -0.35 2.95 16.33
C MET A 113 -0.43 1.99 17.52
N ILE A 114 0.61 1.96 18.34
CA ILE A 114 0.70 1.15 19.56
C ILE A 114 1.23 2.03 20.68
N ASP A 115 0.59 1.98 21.85
CA ASP A 115 0.94 2.83 22.99
C ASP A 115 2.37 2.60 23.48
N SER A 116 2.83 1.36 23.43
CA SER A 116 4.17 0.94 23.88
C SER A 116 5.29 1.18 22.87
N ILE A 117 4.99 1.65 21.65
CA ILE A 117 5.99 1.96 20.63
C ILE A 117 5.87 3.43 20.26
N GLN A 118 6.85 4.21 20.67
CA GLN A 118 6.87 5.64 20.41
C GLN A 118 7.57 5.94 19.08
N PRO A 119 7.04 6.88 18.26
CA PRO A 119 7.71 7.30 17.04
C PRO A 119 9.12 7.85 17.31
N VAL A 120 10.04 7.60 16.38
CA VAL A 120 11.39 8.19 16.40
C VAL A 120 11.31 9.72 16.37
N VAL A 121 10.35 10.27 15.63
CA VAL A 121 10.03 11.70 15.65
C VAL A 121 9.10 11.96 16.83
N LYS A 122 9.63 12.43 17.94
CA LYS A 122 8.92 12.57 19.23
C LYS A 122 7.68 13.49 19.18
N ASN A 123 7.59 14.37 18.19
CA ASN A 123 6.41 15.24 18.01
C ASN A 123 5.20 14.48 17.43
N TRP A 124 5.40 13.39 16.71
CA TRP A 124 4.30 12.66 16.08
C TRP A 124 3.46 11.92 17.12
N LYS A 125 2.25 12.42 17.34
CA LYS A 125 1.28 11.88 18.31
C LYS A 125 0.08 11.25 17.65
N LYS A 126 -0.12 11.53 16.36
CA LYS A 126 -1.25 11.09 15.55
C LYS A 126 -0.73 10.44 14.27
N PRO A 127 -1.48 9.52 13.66
CA PRO A 127 -1.03 8.87 12.43
C PRO A 127 -0.85 9.89 11.29
N ILE A 128 0.14 9.62 10.45
CA ILE A 128 0.34 10.32 9.18
C ILE A 128 0.05 9.30 8.08
N THR A 129 -1.02 9.53 7.32
CA THR A 129 -1.39 8.65 6.21
C THR A 129 -0.79 9.19 4.93
N ILE A 130 -0.01 8.37 4.22
CA ILE A 130 0.47 8.71 2.88
C ILE A 130 -0.55 8.24 1.85
N ALA A 131 -1.04 9.16 1.02
CA ALA A 131 -1.83 8.87 -0.16
C ALA A 131 -0.92 8.96 -1.40
N ARG A 132 -0.65 7.81 -2.03
CA ARG A 132 0.24 7.68 -3.18
C ARG A 132 -0.55 7.56 -4.46
N HIS A 133 -0.28 8.42 -5.45
CA HIS A 133 -0.80 8.24 -6.81
C HIS A 133 -0.14 7.01 -7.45
N ALA A 134 -0.87 5.91 -7.57
CA ALA A 134 -0.29 4.64 -8.04
C ALA A 134 -0.24 4.53 -9.57
N TYR A 135 -0.03 5.63 -10.28
CA TYR A 135 0.00 5.71 -11.73
C TYR A 135 1.08 6.66 -12.24
N GLY A 136 1.60 6.41 -13.45
CA GLY A 136 2.51 7.33 -14.15
C GLY A 136 3.88 7.47 -13.49
N ASP A 137 4.50 8.62 -13.72
CA ASP A 137 5.82 9.02 -13.24
C ASP A 137 6.94 8.03 -13.63
N VAL A 138 7.96 7.90 -12.80
CA VAL A 138 9.09 7.00 -13.02
C VAL A 138 8.68 5.52 -13.18
N TYR A 139 7.55 5.12 -12.59
CA TYR A 139 7.03 3.74 -12.66
C TYR A 139 6.43 3.37 -14.02
N LYS A 140 6.20 4.34 -14.88
CA LYS A 140 5.70 4.18 -16.26
C LYS A 140 6.59 4.90 -17.27
N CYS A 141 7.85 5.11 -16.93
CA CYS A 141 8.81 5.75 -17.81
C CYS A 141 9.23 4.85 -18.98
N THR A 142 9.67 5.50 -20.04
CA THR A 142 10.41 4.88 -21.15
C THR A 142 11.82 5.41 -21.10
N GLU A 143 12.81 4.52 -21.12
CA GLU A 143 14.22 4.91 -21.01
C GLU A 143 15.12 4.08 -21.92
N PHE A 144 16.24 4.67 -22.28
CA PHE A 144 17.28 3.98 -23.04
C PHE A 144 18.66 4.62 -22.83
N ARG A 145 19.67 3.82 -23.08
CA ARG A 145 21.05 4.27 -23.03
C ARG A 145 21.44 4.99 -24.32
N ILE A 146 21.99 6.20 -24.21
CA ILE A 146 22.56 6.95 -25.34
C ILE A 146 23.98 6.44 -25.59
N PRO A 147 24.29 5.93 -26.79
CA PRO A 147 25.59 5.30 -27.05
C PRO A 147 26.72 6.30 -27.30
N GLY A 148 26.43 7.54 -27.68
CA GLY A 148 27.44 8.56 -28.05
C GLY A 148 26.82 9.93 -28.33
N ALA A 149 27.57 10.78 -29.02
CA ALA A 149 27.13 12.13 -29.37
C ALA A 149 25.87 12.12 -30.23
N GLY A 150 24.96 13.06 -30.00
CA GLY A 150 23.72 13.18 -30.74
C GLY A 150 22.66 14.02 -30.02
N LYS A 151 21.60 14.36 -30.72
CA LYS A 151 20.52 15.19 -30.20
C LYS A 151 19.35 14.34 -29.70
N ALA A 152 18.92 14.59 -28.47
CA ALA A 152 17.68 14.02 -27.91
C ALA A 152 16.53 15.03 -27.98
N GLU A 153 15.38 14.59 -28.46
CA GLU A 153 14.16 15.39 -28.57
C GLU A 153 12.97 14.71 -27.93
N LEU A 154 12.11 15.49 -27.32
CA LEU A 154 10.75 15.09 -26.92
C LEU A 154 9.80 15.53 -28.05
N VAL A 155 9.03 14.58 -28.58
CA VAL A 155 8.11 14.81 -29.70
C VAL A 155 6.72 14.31 -29.33
N PHE A 156 5.73 15.18 -29.47
CA PHE A 156 4.31 14.79 -29.43
C PHE A 156 3.72 14.95 -30.83
N THR A 157 3.05 13.91 -31.32
CA THR A 157 2.30 13.96 -32.59
C THR A 157 0.82 13.81 -32.28
N GLY A 158 0.05 14.85 -32.57
CA GLY A 158 -1.40 14.86 -32.41
C GLY A 158 -2.09 13.91 -33.38
N ALA A 159 -3.32 13.51 -33.08
CA ALA A 159 -4.14 12.68 -33.96
C ALA A 159 -4.47 13.38 -35.33
N ASP A 160 -4.40 14.70 -35.34
CA ASP A 160 -4.53 15.54 -36.54
C ASP A 160 -3.22 15.67 -37.33
N GLY A 161 -2.14 15.02 -36.91
CA GLY A 161 -0.82 15.10 -37.51
C GLY A 161 0.02 16.31 -37.08
N SER A 162 -0.50 17.20 -36.23
CA SER A 162 0.28 18.30 -35.64
C SER A 162 1.42 17.78 -34.78
N GLN A 163 2.52 18.53 -34.75
CA GLN A 163 3.68 18.12 -33.92
C GLN A 163 4.13 19.25 -33.00
N GLN A 164 4.45 18.87 -31.77
CA GLN A 164 5.20 19.69 -30.84
C GLN A 164 6.56 19.01 -30.59
N ARG A 165 7.63 19.79 -30.63
CA ARG A 165 9.00 19.30 -30.44
C ARG A 165 9.73 20.18 -29.44
N ALA A 166 10.53 19.55 -28.56
CA ALA A 166 11.44 20.23 -27.67
C ALA A 166 12.76 19.46 -27.61
N THR A 167 13.88 20.16 -27.77
CA THR A 167 15.20 19.58 -27.51
C THR A 167 15.32 19.30 -26.02
N VAL A 168 15.64 18.06 -25.67
CA VAL A 168 15.92 17.65 -24.28
C VAL A 168 17.39 17.99 -23.98
N PHE A 169 18.30 17.48 -24.82
CA PHE A 169 19.73 17.71 -24.65
C PHE A 169 20.52 17.37 -25.94
N ASP A 170 21.62 18.09 -26.16
CA ASP A 170 22.61 17.76 -27.18
C ASP A 170 23.80 17.03 -26.51
N PHE A 171 23.87 15.71 -26.69
CA PHE A 171 24.89 14.88 -26.10
C PHE A 171 26.21 15.00 -26.85
N GLU A 172 27.31 15.26 -26.15
CA GLU A 172 28.68 15.19 -26.67
C GLU A 172 29.31 13.80 -26.53
N GLY A 173 28.69 12.91 -25.74
CA GLY A 173 29.11 11.54 -25.47
C GLY A 173 27.95 10.64 -25.00
N ALA A 174 28.32 9.49 -24.43
CA ALA A 174 27.33 8.54 -23.92
C ALA A 174 26.54 9.12 -22.74
N GLY A 175 25.27 8.72 -22.63
CA GLY A 175 24.36 9.20 -21.59
C GLY A 175 23.18 8.28 -21.36
N VAL A 176 22.17 8.79 -20.68
CA VAL A 176 20.87 8.12 -20.48
C VAL A 176 19.73 9.11 -20.74
N LEU A 177 18.63 8.63 -21.29
CA LEU A 177 17.43 9.42 -21.50
C LEU A 177 16.23 8.69 -20.88
N GLN A 178 15.34 9.48 -20.24
CA GLN A 178 14.10 8.98 -19.67
C GLN A 178 12.95 9.92 -20.00
N GLY A 179 11.82 9.37 -20.46
CA GLY A 179 10.57 10.07 -20.67
C GLY A 179 9.50 9.57 -19.68
N GLN A 180 8.77 10.48 -19.05
CA GLN A 180 7.66 10.21 -18.14
C GLN A 180 6.38 10.83 -18.65
N TYR A 181 5.23 10.29 -18.23
CA TYR A 181 3.91 10.86 -18.55
C TYR A 181 2.92 10.65 -17.40
N ASN A 182 1.84 11.43 -17.47
CA ASN A 182 0.65 11.21 -16.67
C ASN A 182 -0.60 11.62 -17.48
N LYS A 183 -1.79 11.39 -16.95
CA LYS A 183 -3.07 11.75 -17.56
C LYS A 183 -3.88 12.63 -16.61
N ASP A 184 -4.50 13.67 -17.13
CA ASP A 184 -5.33 14.59 -16.33
C ASP A 184 -6.46 13.84 -15.60
N ASP A 185 -7.11 12.88 -16.26
CA ASP A 185 -8.17 12.08 -15.64
C ASP A 185 -7.66 11.24 -14.47
N SER A 186 -6.46 10.66 -14.58
CA SER A 186 -5.85 9.89 -13.48
C SER A 186 -5.44 10.80 -12.32
N ILE A 187 -4.90 11.98 -12.61
CA ILE A 187 -4.58 12.98 -11.57
C ILE A 187 -5.86 13.44 -10.86
N ARG A 188 -6.94 13.70 -11.59
CA ARG A 188 -8.23 14.12 -11.03
C ARG A 188 -8.87 13.02 -10.19
N SER A 189 -8.77 11.77 -10.62
CA SER A 189 -9.19 10.60 -9.86
C SER A 189 -8.41 10.48 -8.55
N PHE A 190 -7.09 10.65 -8.60
CA PHE A 190 -6.23 10.67 -7.43
C PHE A 190 -6.62 11.80 -6.46
N ALA A 191 -6.85 13.02 -6.96
CA ALA A 191 -7.30 14.14 -6.15
C ALA A 191 -8.62 13.81 -5.41
N ARG A 192 -9.63 13.32 -6.13
CA ARG A 192 -10.92 12.91 -5.55
C ARG A 192 -10.77 11.84 -4.48
N SER A 193 -9.94 10.82 -4.75
CA SER A 193 -9.67 9.77 -3.76
C SER A 193 -9.05 10.34 -2.48
N CYS A 194 -8.10 11.26 -2.59
CA CYS A 194 -7.47 11.92 -1.44
C CYS A 194 -8.48 12.76 -0.65
N PHE A 195 -9.30 13.58 -1.34
CA PHE A 195 -10.32 14.39 -0.68
C PHE A 195 -11.38 13.56 0.02
N ASN A 196 -11.88 12.49 -0.62
CA ASN A 196 -12.84 11.59 -0.01
C ASN A 196 -12.27 10.90 1.22
N TYR A 197 -11.05 10.36 1.12
CA TYR A 197 -10.39 9.72 2.26
C TYR A 197 -10.18 10.69 3.43
N ALA A 198 -9.74 11.93 3.16
CA ALA A 198 -9.57 12.95 4.19
C ALA A 198 -10.88 13.28 4.91
N LEU A 199 -12.01 13.36 4.18
CA LEU A 199 -13.35 13.54 4.75
C LEU A 199 -13.78 12.35 5.61
N ASP A 200 -13.54 11.12 5.15
CA ASP A 200 -13.91 9.89 5.87
C ASP A 200 -13.16 9.79 7.22
N VAL A 201 -11.86 10.09 7.22
CA VAL A 201 -11.03 10.05 8.44
C VAL A 201 -11.05 11.35 9.23
N LYS A 202 -11.71 12.41 8.74
CA LYS A 202 -11.80 13.76 9.32
C LYS A 202 -10.41 14.36 9.64
N GLN A 203 -9.51 14.30 8.67
CA GLN A 203 -8.15 14.81 8.76
C GLN A 203 -7.87 15.82 7.63
N ASP A 204 -6.98 16.78 7.90
CA ASP A 204 -6.47 17.68 6.88
C ASP A 204 -5.82 16.93 5.73
N LEU A 205 -5.87 17.49 4.53
CA LEU A 205 -5.18 16.98 3.36
C LEU A 205 -4.03 17.91 2.96
N TRP A 206 -2.82 17.39 2.98
CA TRP A 206 -1.62 18.10 2.51
C TRP A 206 -1.18 17.50 1.17
N PHE A 207 -0.96 18.33 0.18
CA PHE A 207 -0.43 17.91 -1.10
C PHE A 207 0.88 18.61 -1.44
N GLY A 208 1.88 17.87 -1.89
CA GLY A 208 3.19 18.39 -2.26
C GLY A 208 3.68 17.96 -3.62
N ALA A 209 4.20 18.93 -4.37
CA ALA A 209 4.89 18.73 -5.65
C ALA A 209 6.00 19.78 -5.81
N LYS A 210 6.80 19.71 -6.88
CA LYS A 210 7.88 20.68 -7.12
C LYS A 210 7.57 21.56 -8.35
N ASP A 211 6.41 22.22 -8.35
CA ASP A 211 5.90 22.98 -9.48
C ASP A 211 6.77 24.19 -9.88
N THR A 212 7.62 24.69 -8.97
CA THR A 212 8.60 25.75 -9.27
C THR A 212 9.73 25.28 -10.19
N ILE A 213 10.02 23.99 -10.21
CA ILE A 213 11.04 23.35 -11.08
C ILE A 213 10.33 22.64 -12.24
N SER A 214 9.43 21.75 -11.96
CA SER A 214 8.62 21.02 -12.94
C SER A 214 7.37 21.84 -13.31
N LYS A 215 7.60 22.91 -14.12
CA LYS A 215 6.61 23.98 -14.39
C LYS A 215 5.42 23.56 -15.26
N LYS A 216 5.43 22.35 -15.80
CA LYS A 216 4.31 21.76 -16.54
C LYS A 216 3.81 20.52 -15.82
N TYR A 217 4.65 19.53 -15.61
CA TYR A 217 4.26 18.25 -15.07
C TYR A 217 3.71 18.37 -13.64
N ASP A 218 4.50 18.88 -12.69
CA ASP A 218 4.06 19.05 -11.30
C ASP A 218 3.01 20.17 -11.16
N HIS A 219 3.11 21.22 -12.00
CA HIS A 219 2.13 22.30 -11.98
C HIS A 219 0.74 21.81 -12.39
N THR A 220 0.64 20.89 -13.36
CA THR A 220 -0.64 20.26 -13.74
C THR A 220 -1.28 19.52 -12.56
N PHE A 221 -0.50 18.80 -11.75
CA PHE A 221 -1.01 18.16 -10.53
C PHE A 221 -1.58 19.19 -9.55
N LYS A 222 -0.85 20.27 -9.30
CA LYS A 222 -1.30 21.35 -8.43
C LYS A 222 -2.61 21.97 -8.90
N ASP A 223 -2.69 22.30 -10.19
CA ASP A 223 -3.87 22.95 -10.77
C ASP A 223 -5.09 22.04 -10.68
N ILE A 224 -4.95 20.75 -11.08
CA ILE A 224 -6.06 19.79 -11.04
C ILE A 224 -6.53 19.54 -9.60
N PHE A 225 -5.62 19.46 -8.61
CA PHE A 225 -6.00 19.36 -7.20
C PHE A 225 -6.78 20.59 -6.75
N GLN A 226 -6.32 21.80 -7.09
CA GLN A 226 -6.99 23.06 -6.70
C GLN A 226 -8.35 23.18 -7.38
N GLU A 227 -8.44 22.93 -8.69
CA GLU A 227 -9.71 22.96 -9.44
C GLU A 227 -10.72 21.98 -8.84
N THR A 228 -10.28 20.75 -8.53
CA THR A 228 -11.14 19.70 -7.96
C THR A 228 -11.60 20.10 -6.56
N TYR A 229 -10.72 20.65 -5.74
CA TYR A 229 -11.07 21.15 -4.42
C TYR A 229 -12.13 22.24 -4.49
N ASP A 230 -11.88 23.29 -5.27
CA ASP A 230 -12.76 24.45 -5.38
C ASP A 230 -14.15 24.07 -5.93
N ALA A 231 -14.20 23.15 -6.90
CA ALA A 231 -15.45 22.76 -7.54
C ALA A 231 -16.28 21.74 -6.75
N GLU A 232 -15.66 20.82 -6.01
CA GLU A 232 -16.36 19.63 -5.48
C GLU A 232 -16.24 19.44 -3.98
N TYR A 233 -15.22 19.99 -3.31
CA TYR A 233 -14.86 19.61 -1.94
C TYR A 233 -14.79 20.75 -0.94
N LYS A 234 -14.62 22.01 -1.35
CA LYS A 234 -14.40 23.15 -0.47
C LYS A 234 -15.46 23.26 0.62
N GLU A 235 -16.74 23.29 0.24
CA GLU A 235 -17.84 23.38 1.20
C GLU A 235 -17.90 22.18 2.15
N LYS A 236 -17.57 20.97 1.65
CA LYS A 236 -17.54 19.75 2.47
C LYS A 236 -16.42 19.77 3.50
N PHE A 237 -15.24 20.28 3.13
CA PHE A 237 -14.10 20.45 4.02
C PHE A 237 -14.38 21.50 5.09
N GLU A 238 -14.95 22.63 4.70
CA GLU A 238 -15.37 23.68 5.64
C GLU A 238 -16.41 23.14 6.64
N ALA A 239 -17.41 22.42 6.18
CA ALA A 239 -18.43 21.78 7.03
C ALA A 239 -17.84 20.71 7.98
N ALA A 240 -16.81 20.00 7.54
CA ALA A 240 -16.12 18.99 8.35
C ALA A 240 -15.06 19.58 9.29
N GLY A 241 -14.74 20.87 9.17
CA GLY A 241 -13.71 21.56 9.96
C GLY A 241 -12.27 21.08 9.65
N ILE A 242 -12.03 20.62 8.42
CA ILE A 242 -10.72 20.20 7.92
C ILE A 242 -10.25 21.07 6.76
N THR A 243 -8.96 21.08 6.50
CA THR A 243 -8.33 21.96 5.51
C THR A 243 -7.62 21.20 4.41
N TYR A 244 -7.58 21.79 3.22
CA TYR A 244 -6.68 21.41 2.14
C TYR A 244 -5.53 22.40 2.04
N PHE A 245 -4.30 21.87 1.93
CA PHE A 245 -3.10 22.68 1.90
C PHE A 245 -2.13 22.16 0.84
N TYR A 246 -1.67 23.04 -0.05
CA TYR A 246 -0.62 22.78 -1.02
C TYR A 246 0.66 23.53 -0.65
N SER A 247 1.81 22.85 -0.78
CA SER A 247 3.13 23.50 -0.72
C SER A 247 4.16 22.73 -1.56
N LEU A 248 5.35 23.30 -1.70
CA LEU A 248 6.47 22.60 -2.32
C LEU A 248 6.83 21.37 -1.50
N ILE A 249 7.17 20.27 -2.18
CA ILE A 249 7.42 18.97 -1.52
C ILE A 249 8.51 19.06 -0.43
N ASP A 250 9.58 19.80 -0.65
CA ASP A 250 10.66 20.02 0.31
C ASP A 250 10.19 20.82 1.53
N ASP A 251 9.31 21.81 1.37
CA ASP A 251 8.70 22.54 2.47
C ASP A 251 7.74 21.64 3.29
N ILE A 252 6.95 20.81 2.60
CA ILE A 252 6.08 19.83 3.28
C ILE A 252 6.90 18.84 4.10
N VAL A 253 7.98 18.29 3.56
CA VAL A 253 8.87 17.37 4.32
C VAL A 253 9.31 18.02 5.64
N ALA A 254 9.73 19.29 5.60
CA ALA A 254 10.12 20.01 6.81
C ALA A 254 8.94 20.22 7.79
N ARG A 255 7.74 20.49 7.27
CA ARG A 255 6.52 20.66 8.08
C ARG A 255 6.07 19.34 8.71
N VAL A 256 6.11 18.23 7.96
CA VAL A 256 5.77 16.89 8.45
C VAL A 256 6.61 16.53 9.67
N ILE A 257 7.93 16.71 9.60
CA ILE A 257 8.86 16.41 10.71
C ILE A 257 8.53 17.25 11.97
N ARG A 258 8.06 18.49 11.80
CA ARG A 258 7.73 19.40 12.90
C ARG A 258 6.31 19.26 13.42
N SER A 259 5.45 18.54 12.69
CA SER A 259 4.02 18.39 13.01
C SER A 259 3.79 17.42 14.17
N GLU A 260 2.56 17.39 14.66
CA GLU A 260 2.08 16.35 15.58
C GLU A 260 1.50 15.12 14.84
N GLY A 261 1.44 15.15 13.51
CA GLY A 261 0.70 14.20 12.69
C GLY A 261 -0.80 14.53 12.62
N GLY A 262 -1.62 13.55 12.21
CA GLY A 262 -3.08 13.70 12.12
C GLY A 262 -3.54 14.31 10.80
N PHE A 263 -2.88 14.00 9.71
CA PHE A 263 -3.24 14.45 8.36
C PHE A 263 -2.97 13.36 7.31
N VAL A 264 -3.60 13.53 6.16
CA VAL A 264 -3.33 12.77 4.95
C VAL A 264 -2.34 13.55 4.10
N TRP A 265 -1.25 12.92 3.71
CA TRP A 265 -0.23 13.51 2.84
C TRP A 265 -0.30 12.89 1.45
N ALA A 266 -0.85 13.63 0.49
CA ALA A 266 -0.92 13.22 -0.90
C ALA A 266 0.42 13.46 -1.61
N CYS A 267 0.90 12.45 -2.30
CA CYS A 267 2.18 12.41 -3.00
C CYS A 267 2.03 11.82 -4.40
N LYS A 268 2.81 12.31 -5.36
CA LYS A 268 3.00 11.64 -6.64
C LYS A 268 3.56 10.23 -6.44
N ASN A 269 3.61 9.43 -7.49
CA ASN A 269 3.92 8.01 -7.39
C ASN A 269 5.26 7.72 -6.68
N TYR A 270 6.37 8.25 -7.17
CA TYR A 270 7.68 8.03 -6.57
C TYR A 270 7.82 8.71 -5.20
N ASP A 271 7.36 9.95 -5.08
CA ASP A 271 7.40 10.68 -3.82
C ASP A 271 6.65 9.90 -2.73
N GLY A 272 5.47 9.35 -3.06
CA GLY A 272 4.66 8.56 -2.14
C GLY A 272 5.28 7.22 -1.76
N ASP A 273 6.02 6.59 -2.68
CA ASP A 273 6.76 5.37 -2.37
C ASP A 273 7.82 5.62 -1.30
N VAL A 274 8.68 6.60 -1.54
CA VAL A 274 9.78 6.94 -0.64
C VAL A 274 9.27 7.48 0.70
N MET A 275 8.28 8.40 0.67
CA MET A 275 7.76 9.03 1.87
C MET A 275 6.96 8.06 2.75
N SER A 276 6.26 7.09 2.17
CA SER A 276 5.56 6.08 2.98
C SER A 276 6.52 5.19 3.75
N ASP A 277 7.65 4.80 3.17
CA ASP A 277 8.67 4.01 3.86
C ASP A 277 9.37 4.82 4.96
N MET A 278 9.67 6.10 4.71
CA MET A 278 10.22 7.00 5.71
C MET A 278 9.27 7.16 6.92
N VAL A 279 8.01 7.47 6.67
CA VAL A 279 7.00 7.66 7.73
C VAL A 279 6.79 6.35 8.50
N SER A 280 6.67 5.23 7.82
CA SER A 280 6.52 3.91 8.43
C SER A 280 7.69 3.58 9.37
N THR A 281 8.92 3.77 8.89
CA THR A 281 10.13 3.53 9.67
C THR A 281 10.16 4.42 10.91
N ALA A 282 9.74 5.67 10.78
CA ALA A 282 9.72 6.62 11.89
C ALA A 282 8.62 6.34 12.91
N PHE A 283 7.54 5.64 12.55
CA PHE A 283 6.53 5.12 13.48
C PHE A 283 6.90 3.77 14.11
N GLY A 284 8.05 3.18 13.73
CA GLY A 284 8.60 1.99 14.34
C GLY A 284 9.03 0.91 13.35
N SER A 285 8.17 0.43 12.46
CA SER A 285 8.49 -0.66 11.54
C SER A 285 7.58 -0.64 10.31
N LEU A 286 8.14 -0.98 9.14
CA LEU A 286 7.37 -1.19 7.92
C LEU A 286 6.31 -2.31 8.06
N ALA A 287 6.55 -3.30 8.94
CA ALA A 287 5.59 -4.34 9.27
C ALA A 287 4.40 -3.82 10.11
N MET A 288 4.43 -2.57 10.54
CA MET A 288 3.36 -1.86 11.25
C MET A 288 2.66 -0.82 10.37
N MET A 289 2.66 -1.02 9.05
CA MET A 289 2.02 -0.14 8.08
C MET A 289 0.90 -0.89 7.34
N THR A 290 -0.31 -0.37 7.43
CA THR A 290 -1.42 -0.82 6.57
C THR A 290 -1.26 -0.25 5.17
N SER A 291 -1.76 -0.96 4.17
CA SER A 291 -1.81 -0.49 2.78
C SER A 291 -3.14 -0.88 2.15
N VAL A 292 -3.81 0.08 1.57
CA VAL A 292 -5.04 -0.14 0.80
C VAL A 292 -4.98 0.61 -0.52
N LEU A 293 -5.23 -0.09 -1.61
CA LEU A 293 -5.44 0.50 -2.93
C LEU A 293 -6.95 0.73 -3.11
N VAL A 294 -7.34 1.95 -3.42
CA VAL A 294 -8.73 2.32 -3.68
C VAL A 294 -8.86 2.84 -5.11
N SER A 295 -9.70 2.18 -5.90
CA SER A 295 -9.98 2.62 -7.28
C SER A 295 -10.98 3.78 -7.31
N PRO A 296 -11.06 4.54 -8.44
CA PRO A 296 -12.00 5.65 -8.58
C PRO A 296 -13.47 5.25 -8.45
N ASP A 297 -13.78 4.00 -8.79
CA ASP A 297 -15.13 3.42 -8.73
C ASP A 297 -15.40 2.63 -7.44
N GLY A 298 -14.55 2.82 -6.40
CA GLY A 298 -14.77 2.25 -5.08
C GLY A 298 -14.48 0.75 -4.97
N LYS A 299 -13.43 0.27 -5.63
CA LYS A 299 -12.87 -1.07 -5.41
C LYS A 299 -11.67 -0.99 -4.49
N TYR A 300 -11.50 -1.99 -3.65
CA TYR A 300 -10.50 -2.01 -2.59
C TYR A 300 -9.60 -3.23 -2.71
N GLU A 301 -8.30 -3.01 -2.59
CA GLU A 301 -7.31 -4.07 -2.40
C GLU A 301 -6.51 -3.78 -1.14
N TYR A 302 -6.60 -4.68 -0.17
CA TYR A 302 -5.85 -4.59 1.09
C TYR A 302 -4.60 -5.44 1.02
N GLU A 303 -3.45 -4.88 1.34
CA GLU A 303 -2.15 -5.59 1.33
C GLU A 303 -1.26 -5.17 2.51
N ALA A 304 -0.22 -5.94 2.79
CA ALA A 304 0.89 -5.49 3.62
C ALA A 304 1.83 -4.60 2.79
N ALA A 305 2.33 -3.51 3.38
CA ALA A 305 3.24 -2.60 2.69
C ALA A 305 4.66 -3.18 2.50
N HIS A 306 5.03 -4.22 3.26
CA HIS A 306 6.35 -4.86 3.20
C HIS A 306 6.45 -5.96 2.13
N GLY A 307 7.67 -6.41 1.83
CA GLY A 307 7.95 -7.51 0.90
C GLY A 307 7.80 -8.91 1.53
N THR A 308 8.30 -9.92 0.83
CA THR A 308 8.09 -11.36 1.14
C THR A 308 8.93 -11.92 2.28
N VAL A 309 9.83 -11.11 2.88
CA VAL A 309 10.71 -11.47 4.01
C VAL A 309 11.59 -12.70 3.70
N THR A 310 12.28 -12.67 2.58
CA THR A 310 13.14 -13.72 2.02
C THR A 310 14.11 -14.33 3.03
N ARG A 311 14.79 -13.49 3.83
CA ARG A 311 15.78 -13.97 4.80
C ARG A 311 15.18 -14.87 5.88
N HIS A 312 13.96 -14.62 6.33
CA HIS A 312 13.24 -15.48 7.26
C HIS A 312 12.73 -16.75 6.57
N TYR A 313 12.36 -16.67 5.31
CA TYR A 313 11.95 -17.85 4.52
C TYR A 313 13.08 -18.88 4.42
N TYR A 314 14.30 -18.46 4.12
CA TYR A 314 15.44 -19.39 4.08
C TYR A 314 15.78 -20.02 5.44
N LYS A 315 15.51 -19.34 6.55
CA LYS A 315 15.61 -19.94 7.88
C LYS A 315 14.50 -20.98 8.10
N TYR A 316 13.27 -20.63 7.74
CA TYR A 316 12.12 -21.53 7.84
C TYR A 316 12.35 -22.83 7.04
N LEU A 317 12.89 -22.75 5.83
CA LEU A 317 13.23 -23.94 5.00
C LEU A 317 14.27 -24.85 5.67
N LYS A 318 15.09 -24.33 6.58
CA LYS A 318 16.04 -25.11 7.40
C LYS A 318 15.43 -25.68 8.69
N GLY A 319 14.11 -25.52 8.87
CA GLY A 319 13.41 -25.93 10.09
C GLY A 319 13.60 -25.01 11.29
N GLU A 320 14.16 -23.81 11.09
CA GLU A 320 14.33 -22.82 12.16
C GLU A 320 13.01 -22.07 12.42
N LYS A 321 12.70 -21.84 13.70
CA LYS A 321 11.60 -20.95 14.07
C LYS A 321 11.96 -19.50 13.77
N THR A 322 11.01 -18.77 13.20
CA THR A 322 11.20 -17.35 12.85
C THR A 322 10.27 -16.46 13.65
N SER A 323 10.73 -15.27 13.97
CA SER A 323 9.94 -14.22 14.59
C SER A 323 9.68 -13.15 13.54
N THR A 324 8.81 -13.47 12.60
CA THR A 324 8.36 -12.57 11.51
C THR A 324 7.07 -11.90 11.94
N ASN A 325 7.04 -10.59 11.89
CA ASN A 325 5.89 -9.79 12.32
C ASN A 325 4.73 -9.93 11.32
N PRO A 326 3.54 -10.45 11.74
CA PRO A 326 2.39 -10.64 10.86
C PRO A 326 1.40 -9.47 10.88
N MET A 327 1.64 -8.41 11.63
CA MET A 327 0.65 -7.36 11.92
C MET A 327 0.06 -6.72 10.65
N ALA A 328 0.89 -6.29 9.72
CA ALA A 328 0.40 -5.67 8.47
C ALA A 328 -0.48 -6.64 7.66
N THR A 329 -0.15 -7.93 7.65
CA THR A 329 -0.95 -8.96 6.96
C THR A 329 -2.28 -9.21 7.68
N ILE A 330 -2.28 -9.26 9.01
CA ILE A 330 -3.51 -9.38 9.82
C ILE A 330 -4.43 -8.18 9.55
N PHE A 331 -3.87 -6.96 9.52
CA PHE A 331 -4.64 -5.74 9.25
C PHE A 331 -5.12 -5.65 7.79
N ALA A 332 -4.42 -6.26 6.85
CA ALA A 332 -4.94 -6.41 5.48
C ALA A 332 -6.20 -7.28 5.47
N TRP A 333 -6.19 -8.42 6.15
CA TRP A 333 -7.37 -9.28 6.28
C TRP A 333 -8.52 -8.59 7.02
N SER A 334 -8.26 -7.98 8.17
CA SER A 334 -9.31 -7.30 8.95
C SER A 334 -9.94 -6.14 8.17
N GLY A 335 -9.13 -5.33 7.47
CA GLY A 335 -9.62 -4.28 6.59
C GLY A 335 -10.51 -4.81 5.47
N ALA A 336 -10.11 -5.91 4.83
CA ALA A 336 -10.91 -6.56 3.80
C ALA A 336 -12.25 -7.09 4.35
N PHE A 337 -12.26 -7.69 5.55
CA PHE A 337 -13.49 -8.14 6.20
C PHE A 337 -14.42 -6.99 6.55
N LYS A 338 -13.90 -5.92 7.15
CA LYS A 338 -14.68 -4.73 7.46
C LYS A 338 -15.35 -4.17 6.21
N LYS A 339 -14.55 -3.96 5.15
CA LYS A 339 -15.07 -3.41 3.89
C LYS A 339 -16.06 -4.34 3.22
N ARG A 340 -15.84 -5.64 3.21
CA ARG A 340 -16.78 -6.63 2.67
C ARG A 340 -18.07 -6.65 3.47
N GLY A 341 -17.97 -6.59 4.80
CA GLY A 341 -19.12 -6.52 5.71
C GLY A 341 -19.96 -5.26 5.50
N GLU A 342 -19.31 -4.10 5.32
CA GLU A 342 -20.00 -2.85 4.98
C GLU A 342 -20.78 -2.95 3.66
N LEU A 343 -20.14 -3.46 2.60
CA LEU A 343 -20.75 -3.56 1.27
C LEU A 343 -21.88 -4.59 1.21
N ASP A 344 -21.81 -5.63 2.02
CA ASP A 344 -22.82 -6.72 2.07
C ASP A 344 -23.89 -6.50 3.15
N ASN A 345 -23.82 -5.39 3.93
CA ASN A 345 -24.66 -5.15 5.11
C ASN A 345 -24.60 -6.32 6.10
N LEU A 346 -23.41 -6.82 6.38
CA LEU A 346 -23.11 -7.94 7.27
C LEU A 346 -22.31 -7.44 8.49
N PRO A 347 -23.00 -6.87 9.51
CA PRO A 347 -22.35 -6.21 10.66
C PRO A 347 -21.48 -7.17 11.49
N GLU A 348 -21.80 -8.46 11.52
CA GLU A 348 -21.01 -9.47 12.22
C GLU A 348 -19.60 -9.61 11.60
N LEU A 349 -19.47 -9.44 10.28
CA LEU A 349 -18.19 -9.50 9.58
C LEU A 349 -17.36 -8.22 9.84
N VAL A 350 -18.03 -7.06 9.93
CA VAL A 350 -17.39 -5.80 10.34
C VAL A 350 -16.86 -5.93 11.76
N HIS A 351 -17.71 -6.41 12.70
CA HIS A 351 -17.33 -6.61 14.09
C HIS A 351 -16.17 -7.61 14.25
N PHE A 352 -16.15 -8.68 13.46
CA PHE A 352 -15.03 -9.61 13.43
C PHE A 352 -13.71 -8.93 13.05
N GLY A 353 -13.73 -8.11 12.00
CA GLY A 353 -12.55 -7.35 11.60
C GLY A 353 -12.05 -6.41 12.70
N GLU A 354 -12.95 -5.69 13.36
CA GLU A 354 -12.64 -4.81 14.49
C GLU A 354 -12.09 -5.59 15.70
N ALA A 355 -12.69 -6.72 16.04
CA ALA A 355 -12.26 -7.58 17.13
C ALA A 355 -10.85 -8.15 16.87
N LEU A 356 -10.55 -8.52 15.63
CA LEU A 356 -9.23 -9.01 15.22
C LEU A 356 -8.14 -7.92 15.38
N GLU A 357 -8.43 -6.70 14.95
CA GLU A 357 -7.53 -5.55 15.16
C GLU A 357 -7.33 -5.28 16.65
N ALA A 358 -8.41 -5.21 17.41
CA ALA A 358 -8.36 -4.94 18.85
C ALA A 358 -7.60 -6.04 19.63
N ALA A 359 -7.76 -7.32 19.27
CA ALA A 359 -7.02 -8.42 19.85
C ALA A 359 -5.52 -8.34 19.55
N SER A 360 -5.18 -7.97 18.31
CA SER A 360 -3.79 -7.80 17.87
C SER A 360 -3.09 -6.65 18.61
N LEU A 361 -3.74 -5.50 18.71
CA LEU A 361 -3.23 -4.34 19.45
C LEU A 361 -3.10 -4.63 20.96
N GLN A 362 -4.07 -5.31 21.55
CA GLN A 362 -4.03 -5.71 22.94
C GLN A 362 -2.83 -6.62 23.21
N THR A 363 -2.54 -7.59 22.34
CA THR A 363 -1.39 -8.48 22.45
C THR A 363 -0.08 -7.70 22.53
N LEU A 364 0.08 -6.70 21.67
CA LEU A 364 1.27 -5.83 21.67
C LEU A 364 1.34 -4.93 22.90
N ASN A 365 0.23 -4.32 23.31
CA ASN A 365 0.17 -3.44 24.48
C ASN A 365 0.42 -4.20 25.80
N GLU A 366 0.14 -5.50 25.86
CA GLU A 366 0.49 -6.38 26.97
C GLU A 366 1.95 -6.87 26.92
N GLY A 367 2.73 -6.46 25.91
CA GLY A 367 4.16 -6.74 25.77
C GLY A 367 4.51 -8.04 25.07
N ILE A 368 3.53 -8.78 24.51
CA ILE A 368 3.83 -9.97 23.71
C ILE A 368 4.12 -9.52 22.28
N MET A 369 5.37 -9.68 21.83
CA MET A 369 5.84 -9.08 20.58
C MET A 369 6.75 -10.02 19.80
N THR A 370 6.82 -9.80 18.48
CA THR A 370 7.89 -10.33 17.64
C THR A 370 9.20 -9.57 17.90
N LYS A 371 10.34 -10.20 17.63
CA LYS A 371 11.68 -9.68 17.99
C LYS A 371 12.01 -8.31 17.44
N ASP A 372 11.47 -7.98 16.26
CA ASP A 372 11.66 -6.67 15.61
C ASP A 372 11.07 -5.51 16.42
N LEU A 373 10.00 -5.75 17.17
CA LEU A 373 9.32 -4.75 17.98
C LEU A 373 9.87 -4.63 19.40
N CYS A 374 10.46 -5.70 19.94
CA CYS A 374 10.94 -5.70 21.34
C CYS A 374 11.95 -4.58 21.64
N GLY A 375 12.81 -4.25 20.68
CA GLY A 375 13.80 -3.17 20.82
C GLY A 375 13.21 -1.76 20.71
N LEU A 376 11.95 -1.65 20.30
CA LEU A 376 11.24 -0.38 20.13
C LEU A 376 10.27 -0.09 21.28
N ALA A 377 10.01 -1.09 22.13
CA ALA A 377 9.05 -0.96 23.23
C ALA A 377 9.57 -0.02 24.32
N GLU A 378 8.72 0.92 24.73
CA GLU A 378 8.97 1.87 25.82
C GLU A 378 7.89 1.71 26.90
N GLY A 379 8.31 1.78 28.18
CA GLY A 379 7.39 1.74 29.33
C GLY A 379 6.86 0.36 29.72
N ILE A 380 7.20 -0.69 28.99
CA ILE A 380 6.83 -2.09 29.28
C ILE A 380 8.04 -3.01 29.12
N THR A 381 7.98 -4.20 29.70
CA THR A 381 8.97 -5.26 29.48
C THR A 381 8.46 -6.22 28.42
N PRO A 382 9.02 -6.20 27.18
CA PRO A 382 8.51 -7.04 26.11
C PRO A 382 8.91 -8.50 26.29
N THR A 383 8.00 -9.41 25.93
CA THR A 383 8.24 -10.85 25.80
C THR A 383 8.36 -11.20 24.33
N ALA A 384 9.58 -11.55 23.90
CA ALA A 384 9.83 -11.93 22.51
C ALA A 384 9.27 -13.33 22.21
N VAL A 385 8.44 -13.43 21.17
CA VAL A 385 7.88 -14.70 20.70
C VAL A 385 8.19 -14.94 19.23
N ASP A 386 8.09 -16.18 18.77
CA ASP A 386 8.09 -16.50 17.34
C ASP A 386 6.73 -16.16 16.70
N SER A 387 6.65 -16.26 15.37
CA SER A 387 5.43 -15.90 14.65
C SER A 387 4.23 -16.74 15.06
N GLU A 388 4.42 -18.04 15.30
CA GLU A 388 3.37 -18.94 15.75
C GLU A 388 2.86 -18.59 17.14
N GLY A 389 3.76 -18.35 18.09
CA GLY A 389 3.42 -17.91 19.45
C GLY A 389 2.69 -16.57 19.46
N PHE A 390 3.08 -15.65 18.59
CA PHE A 390 2.40 -14.35 18.47
C PHE A 390 0.97 -14.50 17.95
N ILE A 391 0.78 -15.29 16.88
CA ILE A 391 -0.55 -15.55 16.31
C ILE A 391 -1.46 -16.27 17.33
N LYS A 392 -0.95 -17.24 18.08
CA LYS A 392 -1.70 -17.92 19.16
C LYS A 392 -2.11 -16.96 20.28
N ALA A 393 -1.20 -16.07 20.69
CA ALA A 393 -1.54 -15.05 21.69
C ALA A 393 -2.64 -14.08 21.22
N ILE A 394 -2.67 -13.73 19.93
CA ILE A 394 -3.77 -12.96 19.35
C ILE A 394 -5.06 -13.78 19.35
N ARG A 395 -5.01 -15.06 19.00
CA ARG A 395 -6.19 -15.94 18.99
C ARG A 395 -6.89 -16.00 20.34
N GLU A 396 -6.14 -16.19 21.43
CA GLU A 396 -6.70 -16.24 22.78
C GLU A 396 -7.52 -14.97 23.12
N ARG A 397 -7.00 -13.80 22.72
CA ARG A 397 -7.68 -12.51 22.94
C ARG A 397 -8.85 -12.29 22.01
N LEU A 398 -8.75 -12.80 20.78
CA LEU A 398 -9.84 -12.74 19.80
C LEU A 398 -11.03 -13.60 20.26
N GLU A 399 -10.78 -14.82 20.75
CA GLU A 399 -11.80 -15.68 21.30
C GLU A 399 -12.54 -15.02 22.47
N ALA A 400 -11.80 -14.34 23.37
CA ALA A 400 -12.40 -13.61 24.49
C ALA A 400 -13.25 -12.39 24.05
N LYS A 401 -12.92 -11.77 22.92
CA LYS A 401 -13.69 -10.62 22.39
C LYS A 401 -14.93 -11.03 21.60
N LEU A 402 -14.95 -12.23 21.06
CA LEU A 402 -16.07 -12.76 20.28
C LEU A 402 -17.01 -13.65 21.13
N ALA A 403 -16.62 -13.99 22.39
CA ALA A 403 -17.46 -14.77 23.32
C ALA A 403 -18.63 -13.93 23.87
#